data_33deaaf00719acb9f9245c6cc0d2bc29
#
_entry.id   33deaaf00719acb9f9245c6cc0d2bc29
#
_cell.length_a   1.000
_cell.length_b   1.000
_cell.length_c   1.000
_cell.angle_alpha   90.00
_cell.angle_beta   90.00
_cell.angle_gamma   90.00
#
_symmetry.space_group_name_H-M   'P 1'
#
loop_
_entity.id
_entity.type
_entity.pdbx_description
1 polymer ?
#
loop_
_entity_poly.entity_id
_entity_poly.type
_entity_poly.pdbx_seq_one_letter_code
_entity_poly.pdbx_strand_id
1 'polypeptide(L)'
;MYRIGRRGTLYAAAGTGLALIAAGAVIVMTGTAGGAGAQLSAAPLGLNLGPENAIYASNGSTNRDVDVMQSLLKAADIRQLRYGGSLLDLYDWQTNTSAWNCLPHVTTASFKARCAYSAPLDFSQFSQTARAIGANSLVTVNYGSGTPAAAAAWVRHAARTPGEAVALWEVGNESYGCWEVNNELAGPPAHYRGYLPSQDRTCPQTTQGEAAGMRTLATSYAVNSQPFLRAMKAAGPSARIGVPWAFGQQVVGSGVPDSSQWNKAVLTSDGKDISFVDAHYYPFTFSGSTGGANPTDEQVLQALRQIPALQSAIRSELNTYAPGAAVVIGETSVSNNMTMASCTPVGALFAAGDALSWLAAGAESVDWWAISNPDNTSSQCVTSNSAFTFSATSATETPYYGYLLASKLARPHALLGTLATSDPSDVLSFQSALPDGRHAVALLNINTRSAQTVTFPVAAPLSGALNTWSYSAGKQNPANSTIVTGTTSASAIAGGITLPAESITVLQTG
;
A
#
# COMPACT_ATOMS: atom_id res chain seq x y z
N MET A 1 53.46 21.45 49.28
CA MET A 1 53.40 22.92 49.07
C MET A 1 52.68 23.23 47.76
N TYR A 2 51.81 24.17 47.84
CA TYR A 2 50.96 24.78 46.81
C TYR A 2 49.68 24.02 46.39
N ARG A 3 48.59 24.44 47.02
CA ARG A 3 47.19 24.37 46.56
C ARG A 3 47.00 25.37 45.43
N ILE A 4 46.36 24.97 44.33
CA ILE A 4 45.58 25.89 43.51
C ILE A 4 44.22 25.21 43.22
N GLY A 5 43.18 25.77 43.80
CA GLY A 5 41.81 25.41 43.49
C GLY A 5 41.39 25.98 42.14
N ARG A 6 40.70 25.19 41.36
CA ARG A 6 39.88 25.69 40.26
C ARG A 6 38.41 25.37 40.52
N ARG A 7 37.67 26.43 40.72
CA ARG A 7 36.21 26.43 40.73
C ARG A 7 35.74 25.98 39.35
N GLY A 8 35.13 24.85 39.28
CA GLY A 8 34.38 24.41 38.11
C GLY A 8 32.97 24.99 38.20
N THR A 9 32.67 25.90 37.31
CA THR A 9 31.32 26.43 37.12
C THR A 9 30.48 25.32 36.44
N LEU A 10 29.53 24.78 37.19
CA LEU A 10 28.48 23.94 36.69
C LEU A 10 27.54 24.83 35.83
N TYR A 11 27.63 24.69 34.52
CA TYR A 11 26.56 25.10 33.64
C TYR A 11 25.47 24.04 33.70
N ALA A 12 24.43 24.34 34.44
CA ALA A 12 23.16 23.65 34.31
C ALA A 12 22.56 24.04 32.96
N ALA A 13 22.71 23.20 31.97
CA ALA A 13 21.92 23.27 30.77
C ALA A 13 20.48 22.89 31.15
N ALA A 14 19.64 23.91 31.35
CA ALA A 14 18.21 23.74 31.39
C ALA A 14 17.77 23.29 29.98
N GLY A 15 17.71 21.99 29.79
CA GLY A 15 17.00 21.38 28.70
C GLY A 15 15.52 21.70 28.87
N THR A 16 15.04 22.76 28.22
CA THR A 16 13.62 22.94 27.98
C THR A 16 13.21 21.86 27.00
N GLY A 17 12.86 20.69 27.55
CA GLY A 17 12.05 19.73 26.85
C GLY A 17 10.72 20.40 26.51
N LEU A 18 10.59 20.91 25.29
CA LEU A 18 9.28 21.15 24.70
C LEU A 18 8.62 19.78 24.57
N ALA A 19 7.87 19.38 25.59
CA ALA A 19 6.79 18.47 25.42
C ALA A 19 5.79 19.21 24.50
N LEU A 20 5.88 18.97 23.21
CA LEU A 20 4.78 19.19 22.31
C LEU A 20 3.68 18.20 22.73
N ILE A 21 2.91 18.61 23.74
CA ILE A 21 1.54 18.17 23.85
C ILE A 21 0.89 18.77 22.62
N ALA A 22 0.86 17.99 21.55
CA ALA A 22 -0.10 18.22 20.49
C ALA A 22 -1.46 18.14 21.18
N ALA A 23 -2.01 19.29 21.54
CA ALA A 23 -3.43 19.42 21.81
C ALA A 23 -4.08 18.91 20.53
N GLY A 24 -4.47 17.63 20.55
CA GLY A 24 -5.30 17.04 19.55
C GLY A 24 -6.55 17.90 19.50
N ALA A 25 -6.60 18.81 18.54
CA ALA A 25 -7.84 19.31 18.05
C ALA A 25 -8.56 18.05 17.54
N VAL A 26 -9.40 17.46 18.38
CA VAL A 26 -10.45 16.57 17.96
C VAL A 26 -11.28 17.43 17.01
N ILE A 27 -10.93 17.37 15.73
CA ILE A 27 -11.84 17.79 14.68
C ILE A 27 -12.94 16.75 14.78
N VAL A 28 -13.94 17.04 15.60
CA VAL A 28 -15.24 16.42 15.48
C VAL A 28 -15.68 16.83 14.10
N MET A 29 -15.37 16.00 13.11
CA MET A 29 -16.09 16.04 11.84
C MET A 29 -17.51 15.70 12.23
N THR A 30 -18.31 16.74 12.45
CA THR A 30 -19.77 16.61 12.45
C THR A 30 -20.10 16.11 11.07
N GLY A 31 -20.14 14.79 10.90
CA GLY A 31 -20.64 14.15 9.72
C GLY A 31 -22.08 14.66 9.56
N THR A 32 -22.26 15.54 8.62
CA THR A 32 -23.61 15.84 8.14
C THR A 32 -24.21 14.51 7.71
N ALA A 33 -25.35 14.19 8.29
CA ALA A 33 -26.12 13.00 7.96
C ALA A 33 -26.14 12.83 6.43
N GLY A 34 -25.60 11.69 5.92
CA GLY A 34 -25.72 11.32 4.53
C GLY A 34 -24.88 12.14 3.53
N GLY A 35 -23.61 12.41 3.81
CA GLY A 35 -22.68 12.85 2.76
C GLY A 35 -22.66 11.81 1.64
N ALA A 36 -22.92 12.22 0.38
CA ALA A 36 -22.78 11.35 -0.77
C ALA A 36 -21.40 10.70 -0.73
N GLY A 37 -21.33 9.36 -0.65
CA GLY A 37 -20.10 8.64 -0.60
C GLY A 37 -19.24 8.91 -1.85
N ALA A 38 -17.94 8.68 -1.77
CA ALA A 38 -17.07 8.73 -2.93
C ALA A 38 -17.47 7.61 -3.91
N GLN A 39 -17.65 7.96 -5.18
CA GLN A 39 -17.85 6.96 -6.22
C GLN A 39 -16.53 6.25 -6.49
N LEU A 40 -16.52 4.94 -6.30
CA LEU A 40 -15.35 4.12 -6.51
C LEU A 40 -15.02 3.96 -8.01
N SER A 41 -13.77 3.76 -8.30
CA SER A 41 -13.24 3.44 -9.62
C SER A 41 -13.76 2.09 -10.13
N ALA A 42 -13.40 1.74 -11.34
CA ALA A 42 -13.62 0.39 -11.89
C ALA A 42 -12.74 -0.69 -11.23
N ALA A 43 -11.67 -0.30 -10.54
CA ALA A 43 -10.70 -1.21 -9.95
C ALA A 43 -10.25 -0.72 -8.55
N PRO A 44 -11.15 -0.72 -7.55
CA PRO A 44 -10.87 -0.12 -6.24
C PRO A 44 -9.94 -0.96 -5.35
N LEU A 45 -9.98 -2.29 -5.47
CA LEU A 45 -9.16 -3.21 -4.68
C LEU A 45 -8.11 -3.88 -5.55
N GLY A 46 -6.88 -3.82 -5.11
CA GLY A 46 -5.75 -4.39 -5.83
C GLY A 46 -4.74 -5.11 -4.95
N LEU A 47 -3.80 -5.76 -5.63
CA LEU A 47 -2.69 -6.48 -5.03
C LEU A 47 -1.44 -6.34 -5.87
N ASN A 48 -0.28 -6.35 -5.21
CA ASN A 48 1.00 -6.40 -5.88
C ASN A 48 1.35 -7.83 -6.30
N LEU A 49 1.72 -7.98 -7.57
CA LEU A 49 2.21 -9.21 -8.18
C LEU A 49 3.46 -8.84 -8.99
N GLY A 50 4.58 -8.66 -8.29
CA GLY A 50 5.84 -8.24 -8.89
C GLY A 50 6.55 -9.36 -9.65
N PRO A 51 7.56 -9.02 -10.46
CA PRO A 51 8.32 -9.97 -11.29
C PRO A 51 9.10 -11.02 -10.47
N GLU A 52 9.36 -10.74 -9.19
CA GLU A 52 9.98 -11.68 -8.24
C GLU A 52 9.05 -12.81 -7.79
N ASN A 53 7.78 -12.76 -8.15
CA ASN A 53 6.80 -13.71 -7.65
C ASN A 53 7.00 -15.12 -8.22
N ALA A 54 7.40 -16.05 -7.34
CA ALA A 54 7.82 -17.40 -7.69
C ALA A 54 6.66 -18.34 -8.06
N ILE A 55 5.39 -17.91 -8.00
CA ILE A 55 4.27 -18.79 -8.32
C ILE A 55 4.31 -19.32 -9.77
N TYR A 56 5.01 -18.61 -10.65
CA TYR A 56 5.23 -19.01 -12.04
C TYR A 56 6.60 -19.65 -12.27
N ALA A 57 7.45 -19.74 -11.22
CA ALA A 57 8.76 -20.36 -11.36
C ALA A 57 8.62 -21.88 -11.57
N SER A 58 9.46 -22.41 -12.43
CA SER A 58 9.55 -23.86 -12.76
C SER A 58 9.92 -24.76 -11.58
N ASN A 59 10.18 -24.20 -10.42
CA ASN A 59 10.76 -24.87 -9.25
C ASN A 59 9.71 -25.48 -8.28
N GLY A 60 8.55 -25.90 -8.80
CA GLY A 60 7.56 -26.62 -8.01
C GLY A 60 6.16 -26.01 -7.96
N SER A 61 5.95 -24.84 -8.57
CA SER A 61 4.61 -24.32 -8.80
C SER A 61 3.92 -25.11 -9.90
N THR A 62 2.68 -25.50 -9.65
CA THR A 62 1.85 -26.21 -10.62
C THR A 62 0.82 -25.26 -11.23
N ASN A 63 0.27 -25.59 -12.38
CA ASN A 63 -0.89 -24.87 -12.94
C ASN A 63 -2.03 -24.76 -11.91
N ARG A 64 -2.15 -25.76 -11.03
CA ARG A 64 -3.13 -25.78 -9.95
C ARG A 64 -2.95 -24.62 -8.96
N ASP A 65 -1.70 -24.24 -8.62
CA ASP A 65 -1.43 -23.14 -7.69
C ASP A 65 -1.84 -21.80 -8.30
N VAL A 66 -1.60 -21.62 -9.60
CA VAL A 66 -2.06 -20.45 -10.36
C VAL A 66 -3.59 -20.38 -10.39
N ASP A 67 -4.28 -21.50 -10.66
CA ASP A 67 -5.75 -21.56 -10.68
C ASP A 67 -6.35 -21.25 -9.31
N VAL A 68 -5.74 -21.76 -8.23
CA VAL A 68 -6.17 -21.47 -6.85
C VAL A 68 -6.00 -19.98 -6.55
N MET A 69 -4.83 -19.41 -6.86
CA MET A 69 -4.60 -17.98 -6.71
C MET A 69 -5.66 -17.16 -7.44
N GLN A 70 -5.88 -17.42 -8.73
CA GLN A 70 -6.87 -16.70 -9.52
C GLN A 70 -8.29 -16.82 -8.94
N SER A 71 -8.63 -17.98 -8.40
CA SER A 71 -9.93 -18.22 -7.75
C SER A 71 -10.08 -17.38 -6.47
N LEU A 72 -9.03 -17.29 -5.65
CA LEU A 72 -9.01 -16.47 -4.44
C LEU A 72 -9.09 -14.96 -4.77
N LEU A 73 -8.34 -14.51 -5.77
CA LEU A 73 -8.38 -13.12 -6.24
C LEU A 73 -9.78 -12.73 -6.74
N LYS A 74 -10.42 -13.60 -7.52
CA LYS A 74 -11.80 -13.39 -7.99
C LYS A 74 -12.79 -13.35 -6.84
N ALA A 75 -12.65 -14.23 -5.84
CA ALA A 75 -13.54 -14.27 -4.69
C ALA A 75 -13.46 -12.97 -3.85
N ALA A 76 -12.26 -12.40 -3.72
CA ALA A 76 -12.02 -11.12 -3.06
C ALA A 76 -12.31 -9.90 -3.96
N ASP A 77 -12.86 -10.11 -5.16
CA ASP A 77 -13.16 -9.07 -6.16
C ASP A 77 -11.98 -8.14 -6.45
N ILE A 78 -10.78 -8.72 -6.54
CA ILE A 78 -9.57 -7.97 -6.90
C ILE A 78 -9.68 -7.53 -8.34
N ARG A 79 -9.55 -6.22 -8.56
CA ARG A 79 -9.74 -5.57 -9.86
C ARG A 79 -8.53 -4.81 -10.36
N GLN A 80 -7.45 -4.75 -9.56
CA GLN A 80 -6.16 -4.21 -9.98
C GLN A 80 -5.04 -5.15 -9.58
N LEU A 81 -4.07 -5.32 -10.46
CA LEU A 81 -2.79 -5.94 -10.15
C LEU A 81 -1.68 -4.95 -10.48
N ARG A 82 -0.76 -4.76 -9.54
CA ARG A 82 0.43 -3.93 -9.73
C ARG A 82 1.65 -4.81 -10.02
N TYR A 83 2.28 -4.56 -11.15
CA TYR A 83 3.60 -5.06 -11.53
C TYR A 83 4.61 -3.97 -11.19
N GLY A 84 5.06 -3.97 -9.94
CA GLY A 84 5.81 -2.89 -9.31
C GLY A 84 6.87 -3.40 -8.34
N GLY A 85 7.41 -2.48 -7.55
CA GLY A 85 8.46 -2.72 -6.56
C GLY A 85 9.86 -2.37 -7.07
N SER A 86 10.82 -2.30 -6.14
CA SER A 86 12.21 -1.83 -6.39
C SER A 86 12.93 -2.57 -7.51
N LEU A 87 12.58 -3.83 -7.73
CA LEU A 87 13.18 -4.65 -8.79
C LEU A 87 12.91 -4.09 -10.18
N LEU A 88 11.79 -3.38 -10.38
CA LEU A 88 11.41 -2.80 -11.66
C LEU A 88 12.34 -1.67 -12.09
N ASP A 89 12.98 -0.95 -11.18
CA ASP A 89 13.94 0.11 -11.51
C ASP A 89 15.27 -0.41 -12.10
N LEU A 90 15.40 -1.73 -12.17
CA LEU A 90 16.52 -2.42 -12.82
C LEU A 90 16.05 -3.50 -13.81
N TYR A 91 14.76 -3.51 -14.16
CA TYR A 91 14.15 -4.56 -14.98
C TYR A 91 14.10 -4.21 -16.46
N ASP A 92 14.55 -5.14 -17.28
CA ASP A 92 14.37 -5.11 -18.72
C ASP A 92 13.20 -6.02 -19.11
N TRP A 93 12.07 -5.42 -19.46
CA TRP A 93 10.86 -6.13 -19.82
C TRP A 93 10.96 -6.95 -21.12
N GLN A 94 11.89 -6.60 -22.02
CA GLN A 94 12.07 -7.29 -23.30
C GLN A 94 12.81 -8.63 -23.13
N THR A 95 13.73 -8.67 -22.19
CA THR A 95 14.55 -9.86 -21.89
C THR A 95 14.07 -10.60 -20.64
N ASN A 96 13.11 -10.05 -19.89
CA ASN A 96 12.64 -10.54 -18.60
C ASN A 96 13.81 -10.71 -17.60
N THR A 97 14.70 -9.75 -17.54
CA THR A 97 15.88 -9.79 -16.67
C THR A 97 15.93 -8.57 -15.77
N SER A 98 16.48 -8.75 -14.57
CA SER A 98 16.76 -7.64 -13.67
C SER A 98 18.23 -7.65 -13.26
N ALA A 99 18.82 -6.46 -13.18
CA ALA A 99 20.17 -6.25 -12.69
C ALA A 99 20.22 -6.04 -11.16
N TRP A 100 19.14 -6.26 -10.42
CA TRP A 100 19.06 -6.04 -8.97
C TRP A 100 20.20 -6.75 -8.21
N ASN A 101 20.50 -7.97 -8.59
CA ASN A 101 21.59 -8.74 -7.97
C ASN A 101 22.99 -8.23 -8.32
N CYS A 102 23.13 -7.30 -9.25
CA CYS A 102 24.40 -6.64 -9.57
C CYS A 102 24.75 -5.52 -8.60
N LEU A 103 23.81 -5.10 -7.78
CA LEU A 103 24.03 -4.00 -6.86
C LEU A 103 25.07 -4.38 -5.80
N PRO A 104 25.94 -3.45 -5.43
CA PRO A 104 27.05 -3.74 -4.50
C PRO A 104 26.63 -4.17 -3.10
N HIS A 105 25.40 -3.83 -2.64
CA HIS A 105 24.87 -4.27 -1.35
C HIS A 105 24.52 -5.76 -1.30
N VAL A 106 24.38 -6.39 -2.46
CA VAL A 106 24.17 -7.84 -2.55
C VAL A 106 25.49 -8.55 -2.23
N THR A 107 25.61 -9.02 -0.99
CA THR A 107 26.87 -9.54 -0.44
C THR A 107 27.06 -11.04 -0.65
N THR A 108 25.98 -11.80 -0.87
CA THR A 108 26.05 -13.25 -1.02
C THR A 108 26.62 -13.65 -2.38
N ALA A 109 27.62 -14.51 -2.37
CA ALA A 109 28.28 -14.98 -3.60
C ALA A 109 27.30 -15.65 -4.58
N SER A 110 26.25 -16.30 -4.07
CA SER A 110 25.21 -16.93 -4.88
C SER A 110 24.34 -15.92 -5.66
N PHE A 111 24.15 -14.72 -5.11
CA PHE A 111 23.44 -13.64 -5.81
C PHE A 111 24.37 -12.91 -6.79
N LYS A 112 25.62 -12.67 -6.42
CA LYS A 112 26.62 -12.06 -7.34
C LYS A 112 26.84 -12.89 -8.60
N ALA A 113 26.73 -14.20 -8.51
CA ALA A 113 26.82 -15.09 -9.67
C ALA A 113 25.62 -14.96 -10.65
N ARG A 114 24.55 -14.28 -10.23
CA ARG A 114 23.32 -14.06 -11.02
C ARG A 114 23.09 -12.57 -11.24
N CYS A 115 24.10 -11.86 -11.67
CA CYS A 115 24.04 -10.41 -11.81
C CYS A 115 22.84 -9.94 -12.67
N ALA A 116 22.57 -10.63 -13.78
CA ALA A 116 21.33 -10.44 -14.52
C ALA A 116 20.53 -11.76 -14.46
N TYR A 117 19.57 -11.86 -13.53
CA TYR A 117 18.75 -13.05 -13.43
C TYR A 117 17.41 -12.88 -14.17
N SER A 118 16.92 -13.98 -14.73
CA SER A 118 15.55 -14.00 -15.27
C SER A 118 14.56 -13.91 -14.12
N ALA A 119 13.65 -12.95 -14.20
CA ALA A 119 12.58 -12.85 -13.24
C ALA A 119 11.63 -14.05 -13.35
N PRO A 120 11.13 -14.59 -12.23
CA PRO A 120 10.19 -15.72 -12.25
C PRO A 120 8.90 -15.44 -13.01
N LEU A 121 8.41 -14.20 -12.98
CA LEU A 121 7.18 -13.76 -13.64
C LEU A 121 7.51 -12.73 -14.71
N ASP A 122 7.23 -13.02 -15.95
CA ASP A 122 7.34 -12.06 -17.04
C ASP A 122 6.06 -11.23 -17.22
N PHE A 123 6.16 -10.15 -17.98
CA PHE A 123 5.04 -9.23 -18.21
C PHE A 123 3.84 -9.91 -18.91
N SER A 124 4.08 -10.87 -19.81
CA SER A 124 3.00 -11.58 -20.49
C SER A 124 2.22 -12.49 -19.54
N GLN A 125 2.91 -13.21 -18.66
CA GLN A 125 2.31 -14.04 -17.61
C GLN A 125 1.53 -13.19 -16.60
N PHE A 126 2.09 -12.05 -16.19
CA PHE A 126 1.39 -11.07 -15.36
C PHE A 126 0.09 -10.60 -16.02
N SER A 127 0.16 -10.18 -17.28
CA SER A 127 -1.00 -9.71 -18.05
C SER A 127 -2.06 -10.79 -18.24
N GLN A 128 -1.63 -12.05 -18.45
CA GLN A 128 -2.55 -13.19 -18.51
C GLN A 128 -3.30 -13.38 -17.20
N THR A 129 -2.61 -13.23 -16.07
CA THR A 129 -3.22 -13.33 -14.74
C THR A 129 -4.23 -12.21 -14.52
N ALA A 130 -3.86 -10.96 -14.80
CA ALA A 130 -4.76 -9.82 -14.69
C ALA A 130 -6.03 -10.04 -15.52
N ARG A 131 -5.87 -10.45 -16.78
CA ARG A 131 -6.99 -10.76 -17.67
C ARG A 131 -7.85 -11.92 -17.15
N ALA A 132 -7.22 -12.99 -16.66
CA ALA A 132 -7.95 -14.17 -16.16
C ALA A 132 -8.88 -13.83 -14.99
N ILE A 133 -8.52 -12.86 -14.17
CA ILE A 133 -9.36 -12.40 -13.04
C ILE A 133 -10.22 -11.17 -13.38
N GLY A 134 -10.06 -10.58 -14.54
CA GLY A 134 -10.77 -9.36 -14.94
C GLY A 134 -10.25 -8.10 -14.23
N ALA A 135 -8.96 -8.07 -13.91
CA ALA A 135 -8.30 -6.94 -13.27
C ALA A 135 -7.63 -6.00 -14.28
N ASN A 136 -7.54 -4.73 -13.93
CA ASN A 136 -6.68 -3.75 -14.56
C ASN A 136 -5.21 -4.00 -14.17
N SER A 137 -4.28 -3.48 -14.97
CA SER A 137 -2.86 -3.52 -14.68
C SER A 137 -2.35 -2.12 -14.33
N LEU A 138 -1.57 -2.01 -13.25
CA LEU A 138 -0.67 -0.91 -12.95
C LEU A 138 0.76 -1.43 -13.16
N VAL A 139 1.58 -0.73 -13.93
CA VAL A 139 2.93 -1.19 -14.27
C VAL A 139 3.94 -0.07 -14.00
N THR A 140 4.97 -0.36 -13.21
CA THR A 140 6.08 0.54 -12.96
C THR A 140 7.14 0.38 -14.05
N VAL A 141 7.51 1.45 -14.74
CA VAL A 141 8.59 1.42 -15.73
C VAL A 141 9.94 1.64 -15.05
N ASN A 142 10.97 1.02 -15.61
CA ASN A 142 12.33 1.15 -15.12
C ASN A 142 12.83 2.60 -15.26
N TYR A 143 12.75 3.35 -14.17
CA TYR A 143 13.34 4.68 -14.07
C TYR A 143 14.81 4.62 -13.65
N GLY A 144 15.20 3.67 -12.79
CA GLY A 144 16.52 3.60 -12.19
C GLY A 144 17.65 3.40 -13.18
N SER A 145 17.53 2.43 -14.07
CA SER A 145 18.55 2.11 -15.10
C SER A 145 18.01 2.16 -16.52
N GLY A 146 16.73 2.38 -16.70
CA GLY A 146 16.06 2.41 -17.99
C GLY A 146 16.19 3.73 -18.74
N THR A 147 15.49 3.81 -19.86
CA THR A 147 15.48 4.99 -20.70
C THR A 147 14.05 5.38 -21.10
N PRO A 148 13.79 6.66 -21.40
CA PRO A 148 12.50 7.10 -21.95
C PRO A 148 12.07 6.30 -23.19
N ALA A 149 13.02 5.91 -24.03
CA ALA A 149 12.74 5.12 -25.22
C ALA A 149 12.28 3.69 -24.91
N ALA A 150 12.88 3.04 -23.91
CA ALA A 150 12.48 1.72 -23.44
C ALA A 150 11.07 1.75 -22.80
N ALA A 151 10.78 2.73 -21.96
CA ALA A 151 9.46 2.95 -21.38
C ALA A 151 8.39 3.17 -22.46
N ALA A 152 8.67 4.04 -23.43
CA ALA A 152 7.80 4.28 -24.59
C ALA A 152 7.60 3.02 -25.46
N ALA A 153 8.63 2.19 -25.60
CA ALA A 153 8.52 0.91 -26.31
C ALA A 153 7.59 -0.06 -25.59
N TRP A 154 7.64 -0.10 -24.26
CA TRP A 154 6.73 -0.93 -23.45
C TRP A 154 5.28 -0.47 -23.57
N VAL A 155 5.03 0.84 -23.46
CA VAL A 155 3.68 1.40 -23.67
C VAL A 155 3.13 1.04 -25.06
N ARG A 156 3.95 1.17 -26.12
CA ARG A 156 3.52 0.76 -27.47
C ARG A 156 3.26 -0.73 -27.60
N HIS A 157 4.07 -1.56 -26.98
CA HIS A 157 3.92 -3.01 -26.97
C HIS A 157 2.59 -3.39 -26.30
N ALA A 158 2.37 -2.92 -25.07
CA ALA A 158 1.16 -3.18 -24.32
C ALA A 158 -0.13 -2.72 -25.06
N ALA A 159 -0.08 -1.57 -25.73
CA ALA A 159 -1.20 -1.06 -26.50
C ALA A 159 -1.52 -1.87 -27.77
N ARG A 160 -0.56 -2.64 -28.30
CA ARG A 160 -0.70 -3.39 -29.55
C ARG A 160 -0.88 -4.90 -29.34
N THR A 161 -0.49 -5.40 -28.17
CA THR A 161 -0.54 -6.83 -27.86
C THR A 161 -1.89 -7.17 -27.21
N PRO A 162 -2.74 -7.97 -27.86
CA PRO A 162 -4.03 -8.35 -27.30
C PRO A 162 -3.86 -9.02 -25.92
N GLY A 163 -4.55 -8.48 -24.92
CA GLY A 163 -4.52 -9.02 -23.56
C GLY A 163 -3.40 -8.48 -22.67
N GLU A 164 -2.58 -7.55 -23.16
CA GLU A 164 -1.51 -6.88 -22.39
C GLU A 164 -1.78 -5.40 -22.13
N ALA A 165 -3.03 -4.97 -22.25
CA ALA A 165 -3.40 -3.58 -21.98
C ALA A 165 -3.09 -3.18 -20.53
N VAL A 166 -2.45 -2.02 -20.37
CA VAL A 166 -2.11 -1.44 -19.07
C VAL A 166 -2.97 -0.20 -18.83
N ALA A 167 -3.64 -0.17 -17.68
CA ALA A 167 -4.50 0.94 -17.29
C ALA A 167 -3.71 2.10 -16.71
N LEU A 168 -2.70 1.81 -15.90
CA LEU A 168 -1.89 2.79 -15.17
C LEU A 168 -0.41 2.47 -15.36
N TRP A 169 0.39 3.50 -15.65
CA TRP A 169 1.83 3.43 -15.75
C TRP A 169 2.48 4.31 -14.70
N GLU A 170 3.42 3.80 -13.95
CA GLU A 170 4.18 4.56 -12.96
C GLU A 170 5.63 4.74 -13.42
N VAL A 171 6.22 5.92 -13.21
CA VAL A 171 7.61 6.20 -13.56
C VAL A 171 8.50 6.04 -12.33
N GLY A 172 9.13 4.86 -12.20
CA GLY A 172 9.98 4.50 -11.07
C GLY A 172 9.21 4.10 -9.81
N ASN A 173 9.83 3.28 -8.98
CA ASN A 173 9.33 2.84 -7.68
C ASN A 173 10.00 3.64 -6.57
N GLU A 174 9.24 4.23 -5.65
CA GLU A 174 9.77 4.91 -4.45
C GLU A 174 11.03 5.79 -4.70
N SER A 175 11.13 6.41 -5.88
CA SER A 175 12.33 7.14 -6.31
C SER A 175 12.71 8.31 -5.38
N TYR A 176 11.88 8.59 -4.37
CA TYR A 176 12.18 9.44 -3.23
C TYR A 176 13.09 8.76 -2.19
N GLY A 177 13.19 7.44 -2.22
CA GLY A 177 13.92 6.66 -1.23
C GLY A 177 15.41 6.58 -1.51
N CYS A 178 16.23 6.79 -0.50
CA CYS A 178 17.67 6.55 -0.58
C CYS A 178 18.05 5.06 -0.72
N TRP A 179 17.08 4.19 -0.65
CA TRP A 179 17.20 2.74 -0.87
C TRP A 179 16.93 2.33 -2.32
N GLU A 180 16.39 3.22 -3.14
CA GLU A 180 16.09 2.94 -4.54
C GLU A 180 17.23 3.31 -5.48
N VAL A 181 17.25 2.66 -6.64
CA VAL A 181 18.16 3.02 -7.72
C VAL A 181 17.59 4.22 -8.45
N ASN A 182 18.38 5.28 -8.54
CA ASN A 182 17.96 6.51 -9.15
C ASN A 182 18.78 6.84 -10.41
N ASN A 183 18.12 7.25 -11.47
CA ASN A 183 18.70 7.50 -12.79
C ASN A 183 19.87 8.47 -12.76
N GLU A 184 19.84 9.44 -11.86
CA GLU A 184 20.86 10.49 -11.77
C GLU A 184 22.16 10.05 -11.14
N LEU A 185 22.09 9.08 -10.23
CA LEU A 185 23.25 8.66 -9.46
C LEU A 185 24.14 7.74 -10.27
N ALA A 186 23.65 7.28 -11.40
CA ALA A 186 24.28 6.22 -12.14
C ALA A 186 25.08 6.68 -13.36
N GLY A 187 24.85 7.84 -13.93
CA GLY A 187 25.52 8.35 -15.13
C GLY A 187 25.71 7.34 -16.27
N PRO A 188 25.57 7.72 -17.55
CA PRO A 188 25.77 6.75 -18.64
C PRO A 188 27.26 6.36 -18.78
N PRO A 189 27.61 5.11 -19.08
CA PRO A 189 26.80 3.89 -19.25
C PRO A 189 26.78 2.99 -18.02
N ALA A 190 26.99 3.52 -16.86
CA ALA A 190 27.23 2.74 -15.64
C ALA A 190 26.06 2.89 -14.68
N HIS A 191 24.86 2.63 -15.15
CA HIS A 191 23.59 2.88 -14.47
C HIS A 191 23.44 2.26 -13.07
N TYR A 192 24.28 1.39 -12.63
CA TYR A 192 24.28 0.82 -11.27
C TYR A 192 25.65 0.80 -10.63
N ARG A 193 26.63 1.49 -11.20
CA ARG A 193 27.96 1.59 -10.57
C ARG A 193 27.90 2.59 -9.43
N GLY A 194 27.96 2.08 -8.24
CA GLY A 194 28.19 2.86 -7.04
C GLY A 194 26.93 3.31 -6.31
N TYR A 195 25.72 2.94 -6.77
CA TYR A 195 24.58 3.10 -5.92
C TYR A 195 24.63 2.06 -4.79
N LEU A 196 25.05 2.53 -3.64
CA LEU A 196 24.83 1.89 -2.35
C LEU A 196 24.15 2.95 -1.50
N PRO A 197 22.99 2.68 -0.90
CA PRO A 197 22.41 3.58 0.08
C PRO A 197 23.40 3.96 1.17
N SER A 198 24.27 3.01 1.58
CA SER A 198 25.33 3.22 2.56
C SER A 198 26.59 3.94 2.04
N GLN A 199 26.74 4.07 0.72
CA GLN A 199 27.93 4.70 0.08
C GLN A 199 27.57 5.89 -0.79
N ASP A 200 26.27 6.12 -0.98
CA ASP A 200 25.80 7.26 -1.72
C ASP A 200 26.05 8.54 -0.91
N ARG A 201 26.86 9.43 -1.49
CA ARG A 201 27.14 10.71 -0.87
C ARG A 201 25.97 11.67 -0.88
N THR A 202 24.97 11.43 -1.70
CA THR A 202 23.74 12.22 -1.77
C THR A 202 22.73 11.82 -0.68
N CYS A 203 22.82 10.58 -0.19
CA CYS A 203 21.98 10.03 0.88
C CYS A 203 22.83 9.48 2.05
N PRO A 204 23.61 10.31 2.76
CA PRO A 204 24.34 9.84 3.91
C PRO A 204 23.39 9.36 5.02
N GLN A 205 23.79 8.31 5.72
CA GLN A 205 23.03 7.61 6.78
C GLN A 205 22.80 8.46 8.06
N THR A 206 22.62 9.75 7.93
CA THR A 206 22.28 10.65 9.03
C THR A 206 20.99 11.38 8.65
N THR A 207 20.15 11.70 9.62
CA THR A 207 18.89 12.44 9.40
C THR A 207 19.10 13.72 8.56
N GLN A 208 20.20 14.45 8.80
CA GLN A 208 20.55 15.65 8.02
C GLN A 208 21.00 15.29 6.60
N GLY A 209 21.74 14.20 6.46
CA GLY A 209 22.21 13.73 5.18
C GLY A 209 21.08 13.17 4.31
N GLU A 210 20.13 12.44 4.92
CA GLU A 210 18.93 11.98 4.24
C GLU A 210 18.07 13.13 3.74
N ALA A 211 17.88 14.18 4.55
CA ALA A 211 17.16 15.37 4.14
C ALA A 211 17.86 16.13 2.98
N ALA A 212 19.21 16.20 3.01
CA ALA A 212 19.97 16.80 1.91
C ALA A 212 19.90 15.94 0.64
N GLY A 213 19.97 14.62 0.77
CA GLY A 213 19.79 13.66 -0.30
C GLY A 213 18.40 13.77 -0.91
N MET A 214 17.37 13.84 -0.10
CA MET A 214 15.99 14.01 -0.55
C MET A 214 15.82 15.23 -1.45
N ARG A 215 16.38 16.38 -1.07
CA ARG A 215 16.30 17.60 -1.90
C ARG A 215 17.00 17.45 -3.24
N THR A 216 18.13 16.75 -3.27
CA THR A 216 18.84 16.43 -4.51
C THR A 216 18.02 15.48 -5.36
N LEU A 217 17.54 14.38 -4.80
CA LEU A 217 16.68 13.41 -5.48
C LEU A 217 15.42 14.07 -6.04
N ALA A 218 14.75 14.92 -5.26
CA ALA A 218 13.55 15.64 -5.69
C ALA A 218 13.81 16.51 -6.94
N THR A 219 14.90 17.29 -6.92
CA THR A 219 15.26 18.16 -8.04
C THR A 219 15.58 17.36 -9.28
N SER A 220 16.34 16.33 -9.13
CA SER A 220 16.78 15.49 -10.24
C SER A 220 15.64 14.66 -10.81
N TYR A 221 14.82 14.00 -9.96
CA TYR A 221 13.65 13.27 -10.44
C TYR A 221 12.71 14.18 -11.22
N ALA A 222 12.42 15.38 -10.70
CA ALA A 222 11.56 16.36 -11.36
C ALA A 222 12.06 16.78 -12.76
N VAL A 223 13.36 16.67 -13.04
CA VAL A 223 13.94 16.93 -14.36
C VAL A 223 13.96 15.67 -15.22
N ASN A 224 14.38 14.54 -14.65
CA ASN A 224 14.65 13.32 -15.40
C ASN A 224 13.42 12.47 -15.69
N SER A 225 12.33 12.60 -14.92
CA SER A 225 11.02 11.98 -15.18
C SER A 225 10.34 12.56 -16.44
N GLN A 226 10.53 13.84 -16.72
CA GLN A 226 9.88 14.53 -17.84
C GLN A 226 10.11 13.88 -19.21
N PRO A 227 11.34 13.49 -19.59
CA PRO A 227 11.56 12.73 -20.82
C PRO A 227 10.77 11.44 -20.89
N PHE A 228 10.60 10.73 -19.74
CA PHE A 228 9.77 9.51 -19.67
C PHE A 228 8.32 9.85 -19.94
N LEU A 229 7.74 10.82 -19.23
CA LEU A 229 6.35 11.25 -19.40
C LEU A 229 6.07 11.61 -20.86
N ARG A 230 6.92 12.45 -21.49
CA ARG A 230 6.76 12.85 -22.89
C ARG A 230 6.86 11.68 -23.86
N ALA A 231 7.84 10.80 -23.68
CA ALA A 231 8.04 9.65 -24.56
C ALA A 231 6.91 8.63 -24.45
N MET A 232 6.44 8.36 -23.23
CA MET A 232 5.32 7.44 -22.96
C MET A 232 4.00 8.00 -23.48
N LYS A 233 3.72 9.30 -23.30
CA LYS A 233 2.54 9.98 -23.88
C LYS A 233 2.56 9.99 -25.39
N ALA A 234 3.72 10.21 -26.02
CA ALA A 234 3.87 10.12 -27.48
C ALA A 234 3.65 8.69 -28.01
N ALA A 235 4.00 7.67 -27.23
CA ALA A 235 3.82 6.27 -27.55
C ALA A 235 2.37 5.79 -27.38
N GLY A 236 1.65 6.33 -26.40
CA GLY A 236 0.26 6.04 -26.08
C GLY A 236 -0.44 7.29 -25.55
N PRO A 237 -1.08 8.12 -26.41
CA PRO A 237 -1.69 9.38 -25.97
C PRO A 237 -2.76 9.24 -24.87
N SER A 238 -3.41 8.09 -24.81
CA SER A 238 -4.39 7.75 -23.77
C SER A 238 -3.76 7.11 -22.52
N ALA A 239 -2.44 6.86 -22.51
CA ALA A 239 -1.79 6.26 -21.35
C ALA A 239 -1.94 7.17 -20.12
N ARG A 240 -2.42 6.60 -19.02
CA ARG A 240 -2.46 7.26 -17.73
C ARG A 240 -1.12 7.01 -17.05
N ILE A 241 -0.39 8.07 -16.76
CA ILE A 241 0.96 7.99 -16.22
C ILE A 241 0.99 8.68 -14.86
N GLY A 242 1.62 8.08 -13.88
CA GLY A 242 1.79 8.58 -12.53
C GLY A 242 3.25 8.63 -12.10
N VAL A 243 3.45 9.24 -10.94
CA VAL A 243 4.74 9.41 -10.29
C VAL A 243 4.64 9.08 -8.80
N PRO A 244 5.74 8.64 -8.15
CA PRO A 244 5.75 8.34 -6.72
C PRO A 244 5.41 9.56 -5.85
N TRP A 245 4.64 9.34 -4.79
CA TRP A 245 4.33 10.30 -3.74
C TRP A 245 5.05 9.93 -2.45
N ALA A 246 5.75 10.87 -1.82
CA ALA A 246 6.44 10.64 -0.55
C ALA A 246 5.61 11.07 0.65
N PHE A 247 5.43 10.18 1.63
CA PHE A 247 4.93 10.53 2.96
C PHE A 247 6.02 11.13 3.84
N GLY A 248 5.62 12.01 4.77
CA GLY A 248 6.51 12.49 5.83
C GLY A 248 6.70 11.45 6.94
N GLN A 249 7.68 11.68 7.80
CA GLN A 249 8.12 10.76 8.86
C GLN A 249 7.04 10.36 9.89
N GLN A 250 5.86 11.02 9.86
CA GLN A 250 4.70 10.57 10.63
C GLN A 250 4.15 9.20 10.17
N VAL A 251 4.46 8.79 8.93
CA VAL A 251 4.20 7.43 8.43
C VAL A 251 5.50 6.64 8.57
N VAL A 252 5.67 5.99 9.71
CA VAL A 252 6.97 5.48 10.18
C VAL A 252 7.63 4.49 9.21
N GLY A 253 6.85 3.65 8.54
CA GLY A 253 7.35 2.59 7.67
C GLY A 253 7.72 3.05 6.25
N SER A 254 7.11 4.13 5.76
CA SER A 254 7.36 4.65 4.39
C SER A 254 7.63 6.15 4.36
N GLY A 255 7.64 6.81 5.51
CA GLY A 255 7.87 8.24 5.58
C GLY A 255 9.35 8.61 5.48
N VAL A 256 9.63 9.67 4.72
CA VAL A 256 10.98 10.20 4.52
C VAL A 256 11.09 11.64 5.02
N PRO A 257 12.30 12.10 5.40
CA PRO A 257 12.51 13.50 5.75
C PRO A 257 12.30 14.39 4.53
N ASP A 258 11.85 15.62 4.75
CA ASP A 258 11.63 16.63 3.69
C ASP A 258 10.72 16.16 2.51
N SER A 259 9.81 15.20 2.75
CA SER A 259 8.86 14.68 1.74
C SER A 259 8.09 15.79 1.02
N SER A 260 7.78 16.89 1.71
CA SER A 260 7.13 18.05 1.11
C SER A 260 7.97 18.74 0.02
N GLN A 261 9.29 18.68 0.11
CA GLN A 261 10.20 19.19 -0.93
C GLN A 261 10.17 18.28 -2.15
N TRP A 262 10.13 16.94 -1.94
CA TRP A 262 9.94 15.97 -3.00
C TRP A 262 8.63 16.23 -3.74
N ASN A 263 7.51 16.17 -3.04
CA ASN A 263 6.19 16.31 -3.64
C ASN A 263 6.04 17.62 -4.39
N LYS A 264 6.48 18.73 -3.79
CA LYS A 264 6.42 20.05 -4.42
C LYS A 264 7.28 20.11 -5.68
N ALA A 265 8.51 19.61 -5.67
CA ALA A 265 9.40 19.64 -6.84
C ALA A 265 8.81 18.82 -7.98
N VAL A 266 8.39 17.59 -7.70
CA VAL A 266 7.81 16.67 -8.67
C VAL A 266 6.49 17.24 -9.24
N LEU A 267 5.57 17.67 -8.38
CA LEU A 267 4.28 18.20 -8.86
C LEU A 267 4.41 19.53 -9.60
N THR A 268 5.37 20.38 -9.23
CA THR A 268 5.63 21.61 -9.98
C THR A 268 6.12 21.32 -11.40
N SER A 269 6.95 20.28 -11.54
CA SER A 269 7.50 19.86 -12.84
C SER A 269 6.50 19.06 -13.67
N ASP A 270 5.91 18.02 -13.07
CA ASP A 270 5.22 16.95 -13.77
C ASP A 270 3.68 17.04 -13.65
N GLY A 271 3.17 17.87 -12.75
CA GLY A 271 1.75 17.88 -12.37
C GLY A 271 0.76 18.06 -13.52
N LYS A 272 1.17 18.71 -14.61
CA LYS A 272 0.32 18.88 -15.81
C LYS A 272 0.27 17.64 -16.70
N ASP A 273 1.25 16.76 -16.58
CA ASP A 273 1.46 15.62 -17.46
C ASP A 273 1.09 14.30 -16.82
N ILE A 274 0.85 14.27 -15.49
CA ILE A 274 0.47 13.07 -14.75
C ILE A 274 -1.05 12.89 -14.65
N SER A 275 -1.46 11.66 -14.49
CA SER A 275 -2.85 11.25 -14.28
C SER A 275 -3.13 10.81 -12.84
N PHE A 276 -2.09 10.46 -12.09
CA PHE A 276 -2.17 10.06 -10.69
C PHE A 276 -0.83 10.23 -9.99
N VAL A 277 -0.88 10.18 -8.66
CA VAL A 277 0.28 9.93 -7.81
C VAL A 277 0.14 8.57 -7.16
N ASP A 278 1.25 7.86 -7.02
CA ASP A 278 1.32 6.57 -6.34
C ASP A 278 1.96 6.74 -4.96
N ALA A 279 1.18 6.43 -3.92
CA ALA A 279 1.59 6.56 -2.54
C ALA A 279 1.71 5.17 -1.89
N HIS A 280 2.80 4.95 -1.15
CA HIS A 280 3.03 3.70 -0.43
C HIS A 280 2.83 3.91 1.07
N TYR A 281 1.84 3.23 1.65
CA TYR A 281 1.44 3.43 3.03
C TYR A 281 1.84 2.24 3.91
N TYR A 282 2.90 2.44 4.67
CA TYR A 282 3.37 1.52 5.70
C TYR A 282 3.45 2.26 7.04
N PRO A 283 2.46 2.18 7.92
CA PRO A 283 2.45 2.96 9.17
C PRO A 283 3.58 2.59 10.13
N PHE A 284 4.18 1.40 9.99
CA PHE A 284 5.24 0.94 10.88
C PHE A 284 6.45 0.39 10.12
N THR A 285 7.61 0.47 10.79
CA THR A 285 8.80 -0.31 10.46
C THR A 285 8.99 -1.38 11.51
N PHE A 286 9.22 -2.61 11.07
CA PHE A 286 9.46 -3.71 11.97
C PHE A 286 10.96 -3.90 12.16
N SER A 287 11.46 -3.84 13.39
CA SER A 287 12.89 -4.04 13.67
C SER A 287 13.13 -5.44 14.24
N GLY A 288 13.04 -6.45 13.39
CA GLY A 288 13.33 -7.84 13.77
C GLY A 288 14.76 -8.10 14.27
N SER A 289 15.68 -7.16 14.04
CA SER A 289 17.09 -7.29 14.41
C SER A 289 17.66 -6.14 15.24
N THR A 290 16.95 -5.04 15.43
CA THR A 290 17.50 -3.82 16.07
C THR A 290 16.94 -3.53 17.46
N GLY A 291 16.11 -4.45 18.02
CA GLY A 291 15.65 -4.34 19.40
C GLY A 291 14.57 -3.28 19.66
N GLY A 292 13.95 -2.72 18.64
CA GLY A 292 12.78 -1.87 18.77
C GLY A 292 11.55 -2.69 19.18
N ALA A 293 10.68 -2.11 20.01
CA ALA A 293 9.40 -2.75 20.35
C ALA A 293 8.50 -2.79 19.11
N ASN A 294 7.95 -3.96 18.81
CA ASN A 294 6.94 -4.09 17.75
C ASN A 294 5.67 -3.31 18.13
N PRO A 295 4.95 -2.75 17.15
CA PRO A 295 3.66 -2.15 17.44
C PRO A 295 2.71 -3.18 18.05
N THR A 296 1.94 -2.74 19.05
CA THR A 296 0.86 -3.55 19.61
C THR A 296 -0.30 -3.61 18.61
N ASP A 297 -1.17 -4.61 18.75
CA ASP A 297 -2.38 -4.74 17.95
C ASP A 297 -3.24 -3.46 17.99
N GLU A 298 -3.35 -2.85 19.16
CA GLU A 298 -4.05 -1.57 19.32
C GLU A 298 -3.39 -0.45 18.51
N GLN A 299 -2.06 -0.33 18.53
CA GLN A 299 -1.33 0.67 17.74
C GLN A 299 -1.54 0.46 16.24
N VAL A 300 -1.50 -0.80 15.80
CA VAL A 300 -1.74 -1.16 14.40
C VAL A 300 -3.13 -0.69 13.96
N LEU A 301 -4.16 -1.00 14.73
CA LEU A 301 -5.54 -0.64 14.39
C LEU A 301 -5.80 0.88 14.51
N GLN A 302 -5.17 1.55 15.47
CA GLN A 302 -5.28 3.01 15.59
C GLN A 302 -4.61 3.77 14.43
N ALA A 303 -3.62 3.18 13.76
CA ALA A 303 -3.00 3.81 12.59
C ALA A 303 -3.99 4.05 11.44
N LEU A 304 -5.07 3.28 11.34
CA LEU A 304 -6.13 3.47 10.36
C LEU A 304 -6.79 4.85 10.45
N ARG A 305 -6.80 5.47 11.63
CA ARG A 305 -7.44 6.77 11.87
C ARG A 305 -6.71 7.96 11.26
N GLN A 306 -5.44 7.80 10.92
CA GLN A 306 -4.68 8.88 10.27
C GLN A 306 -4.98 8.98 8.76
N ILE A 307 -5.51 7.92 8.14
CA ILE A 307 -5.71 7.83 6.70
C ILE A 307 -6.52 8.98 6.11
N PRO A 308 -7.69 9.40 6.68
CA PRO A 308 -8.43 10.52 6.12
C PRO A 308 -7.63 11.84 6.11
N ALA A 309 -6.80 12.07 7.12
CA ALA A 309 -5.95 13.27 7.19
C ALA A 309 -4.81 13.20 6.17
N LEU A 310 -4.19 12.03 5.99
CA LEU A 310 -3.16 11.81 4.98
C LEU A 310 -3.72 12.03 3.57
N GLN A 311 -4.88 11.43 3.26
CA GLN A 311 -5.55 11.61 1.96
C GLN A 311 -5.91 13.09 1.70
N SER A 312 -6.39 13.78 2.74
CA SER A 312 -6.69 15.22 2.64
C SER A 312 -5.44 16.05 2.34
N ALA A 313 -4.31 15.71 2.94
CA ALA A 313 -3.04 16.38 2.68
C ALA A 313 -2.58 16.16 1.23
N ILE A 314 -2.61 14.92 0.73
CA ILE A 314 -2.31 14.61 -0.67
C ILE A 314 -3.22 15.43 -1.58
N ARG A 315 -4.53 15.38 -1.35
CA ARG A 315 -5.51 16.09 -2.20
C ARG A 315 -5.30 17.58 -2.21
N SER A 316 -4.92 18.17 -1.06
CA SER A 316 -4.62 19.61 -0.96
C SER A 316 -3.47 20.04 -1.86
N GLU A 317 -2.39 19.26 -1.90
CA GLU A 317 -1.25 19.53 -2.79
C GLU A 317 -1.63 19.29 -4.26
N LEU A 318 -2.34 18.18 -4.56
CA LEU A 318 -2.80 17.91 -5.92
C LEU A 318 -3.73 18.99 -6.44
N ASN A 319 -4.62 19.54 -5.64
CA ASN A 319 -5.52 20.62 -6.05
C ASN A 319 -4.74 21.86 -6.50
N THR A 320 -3.52 22.06 -5.98
CA THR A 320 -2.66 23.19 -6.33
C THR A 320 -1.87 22.94 -7.61
N TYR A 321 -1.30 21.75 -7.77
CA TYR A 321 -0.29 21.48 -8.80
C TYR A 321 -0.76 20.51 -9.89
N ALA A 322 -1.68 19.59 -9.58
CA ALA A 322 -2.18 18.55 -10.46
C ALA A 322 -3.66 18.24 -10.19
N PRO A 323 -4.59 19.22 -10.35
CA PRO A 323 -5.98 19.09 -9.86
C PRO A 323 -6.77 17.92 -10.45
N GLY A 324 -6.38 17.42 -11.62
CA GLY A 324 -6.99 16.27 -12.27
C GLY A 324 -6.37 14.91 -11.90
N ALA A 325 -5.28 14.90 -11.14
CA ALA A 325 -4.60 13.67 -10.80
C ALA A 325 -5.36 12.89 -9.70
N ALA A 326 -5.43 11.57 -9.88
CA ALA A 326 -5.96 10.65 -8.88
C ALA A 326 -4.91 10.34 -7.80
N VAL A 327 -5.35 9.72 -6.70
CA VAL A 327 -4.48 9.11 -5.68
C VAL A 327 -4.63 7.62 -5.77
N VAL A 328 -3.55 6.94 -6.04
CA VAL A 328 -3.41 5.48 -5.98
C VAL A 328 -2.59 5.14 -4.74
N ILE A 329 -3.01 4.16 -3.99
CA ILE A 329 -2.20 3.55 -2.93
C ILE A 329 -1.63 2.27 -3.52
N GLY A 330 -0.49 2.39 -4.21
CA GLY A 330 0.10 1.28 -4.97
C GLY A 330 0.75 0.23 -4.11
N GLU A 331 1.10 0.60 -2.87
CA GLU A 331 1.55 -0.36 -1.87
C GLU A 331 1.02 0.00 -0.49
N THR A 332 0.51 -1.00 0.20
CA THR A 332 0.13 -0.88 1.61
C THR A 332 0.23 -2.21 2.34
N SER A 333 0.66 -2.16 3.57
CA SER A 333 0.49 -3.21 4.58
C SER A 333 0.77 -2.64 5.97
N VAL A 334 0.69 -3.47 7.00
CA VAL A 334 0.98 -3.02 8.39
C VAL A 334 2.38 -2.42 8.53
N SER A 335 3.34 -2.97 7.78
CA SER A 335 4.76 -2.59 7.89
C SER A 335 5.47 -2.82 6.56
N ASN A 336 6.50 -2.02 6.29
CA ASN A 336 7.41 -2.23 5.16
C ASN A 336 8.36 -3.43 5.35
N ASN A 337 8.34 -4.04 6.52
CA ASN A 337 9.08 -5.25 6.87
C ASN A 337 8.14 -6.34 7.37
N MET A 338 8.69 -7.53 7.61
CA MET A 338 7.95 -8.67 8.12
C MET A 338 7.35 -8.41 9.49
N THR A 339 6.06 -8.71 9.68
CA THR A 339 5.36 -8.55 10.96
C THR A 339 4.45 -9.73 11.25
N MET A 340 4.31 -10.09 12.53
CA MET A 340 3.35 -11.09 12.99
C MET A 340 1.89 -10.63 12.80
N ALA A 341 1.64 -9.33 12.65
CA ALA A 341 0.27 -8.82 12.47
C ALA A 341 -0.42 -9.43 11.25
N SER A 342 0.30 -9.74 10.17
CA SER A 342 -0.27 -10.42 8.98
C SER A 342 -0.79 -11.83 9.28
N CYS A 343 -0.44 -12.38 10.43
CA CYS A 343 -0.77 -13.74 10.85
C CYS A 343 -1.84 -13.79 11.93
N THR A 344 -2.18 -12.66 12.47
CA THR A 344 -3.18 -12.53 13.56
C THR A 344 -4.46 -11.90 12.99
N PRO A 345 -5.57 -11.96 13.70
CA PRO A 345 -6.81 -11.29 13.28
C PRO A 345 -6.65 -9.81 12.99
N VAL A 346 -5.70 -9.15 13.63
CA VAL A 346 -5.34 -7.76 13.39
C VAL A 346 -4.96 -7.49 11.94
N GLY A 347 -4.29 -8.43 11.27
CA GLY A 347 -3.99 -8.33 9.85
C GLY A 347 -5.23 -8.23 8.97
N ALA A 348 -6.28 -8.99 9.30
CA ALA A 348 -7.55 -8.91 8.58
C ALA A 348 -8.26 -7.57 8.83
N LEU A 349 -8.29 -7.12 10.10
CA LEU A 349 -8.90 -5.85 10.46
C LEU A 349 -8.16 -4.68 9.82
N PHE A 350 -6.82 -4.70 9.88
CA PHE A 350 -6.01 -3.66 9.25
C PHE A 350 -6.26 -3.63 7.75
N ALA A 351 -6.17 -4.76 7.06
CA ALA A 351 -6.34 -4.82 5.61
C ALA A 351 -7.72 -4.32 5.16
N ALA A 352 -8.80 -4.71 5.88
CA ALA A 352 -10.14 -4.21 5.58
C ALA A 352 -10.29 -2.72 5.88
N GLY A 353 -9.81 -2.29 7.05
CA GLY A 353 -9.91 -0.90 7.51
C GLY A 353 -9.08 0.04 6.65
N ASP A 354 -7.89 -0.38 6.24
CA ASP A 354 -6.99 0.35 5.36
C ASP A 354 -7.63 0.58 4.00
N ALA A 355 -8.03 -0.50 3.31
CA ALA A 355 -8.68 -0.41 2.01
C ALA A 355 -9.95 0.48 2.05
N LEU A 356 -10.83 0.24 3.00
CA LEU A 356 -12.09 1.00 3.11
C LEU A 356 -11.84 2.47 3.50
N SER A 357 -10.85 2.76 4.36
CA SER A 357 -10.55 4.14 4.76
C SER A 357 -9.98 4.98 3.63
N TRP A 358 -9.00 4.44 2.88
CA TRP A 358 -8.44 5.12 1.71
C TRP A 358 -9.49 5.35 0.62
N LEU A 359 -10.27 4.33 0.30
CA LEU A 359 -11.32 4.41 -0.72
C LEU A 359 -12.44 5.38 -0.32
N ALA A 360 -12.90 5.33 0.93
CA ALA A 360 -13.91 6.27 1.43
C ALA A 360 -13.39 7.72 1.46
N ALA A 361 -12.08 7.90 1.62
CA ALA A 361 -11.44 9.21 1.56
C ALA A 361 -11.11 9.67 0.13
N GLY A 362 -11.38 8.84 -0.91
CA GLY A 362 -11.29 9.22 -2.31
C GLY A 362 -10.02 8.77 -3.04
N ALA A 363 -9.34 7.73 -2.54
CA ALA A 363 -8.32 7.03 -3.33
C ALA A 363 -8.99 6.29 -4.51
N GLU A 364 -8.29 6.22 -5.65
CA GLU A 364 -8.77 5.52 -6.84
C GLU A 364 -8.68 4.00 -6.67
N SER A 365 -7.59 3.51 -6.09
CA SER A 365 -7.36 2.10 -5.76
C SER A 365 -6.44 1.96 -4.55
N VAL A 366 -6.49 0.77 -3.95
CA VAL A 366 -5.64 0.38 -2.81
C VAL A 366 -5.09 -1.01 -3.08
N ASP A 367 -3.76 -1.10 -3.24
CA ASP A 367 -3.07 -2.31 -3.67
C ASP A 367 -2.21 -2.86 -2.53
N TRP A 368 -2.62 -3.99 -1.96
CA TRP A 368 -1.90 -4.62 -0.85
C TRP A 368 -0.53 -5.18 -1.29
N TRP A 369 0.49 -4.99 -0.49
CA TRP A 369 1.81 -5.60 -0.64
C TRP A 369 1.94 -6.85 0.24
N ALA A 370 2.01 -8.06 -0.32
CA ALA A 370 1.85 -8.45 -1.71
C ALA A 370 1.07 -9.77 -1.77
N ILE A 371 0.82 -10.31 -2.97
CA ILE A 371 0.16 -11.62 -3.15
C ILE A 371 0.94 -12.71 -2.44
N SER A 372 2.27 -12.75 -2.64
CA SER A 372 3.19 -13.59 -1.89
C SER A 372 4.53 -12.88 -1.77
N ASN A 373 5.24 -13.14 -0.70
CA ASN A 373 6.62 -12.72 -0.56
C ASN A 373 7.53 -13.92 -0.88
N PRO A 374 8.48 -13.81 -1.82
CA PRO A 374 9.36 -14.92 -2.21
C PRO A 374 10.19 -15.49 -1.05
N ASP A 375 10.43 -14.70 -0.02
CA ASP A 375 11.20 -15.14 1.14
C ASP A 375 10.41 -16.00 2.13
N ASN A 376 9.10 -16.15 1.90
CA ASN A 376 8.23 -16.95 2.77
C ASN A 376 8.20 -18.41 2.33
N THR A 377 9.24 -19.16 2.64
CA THR A 377 9.33 -20.60 2.37
C THR A 377 8.80 -21.47 3.51
N SER A 378 8.38 -20.87 4.63
CA SER A 378 7.90 -21.62 5.80
C SER A 378 6.39 -21.79 5.76
N SER A 379 5.93 -22.99 6.12
CA SER A 379 4.52 -23.33 6.30
C SER A 379 3.88 -22.67 7.54
N GLN A 380 4.62 -21.83 8.22
CA GLN A 380 4.16 -21.09 9.40
C GLN A 380 4.10 -19.61 9.01
N CYS A 381 3.04 -18.95 9.38
CA CYS A 381 2.82 -17.53 9.25
C CYS A 381 3.85 -16.75 10.09
N VAL A 382 5.11 -16.80 9.76
CA VAL A 382 6.14 -16.31 10.67
C VAL A 382 6.65 -14.94 10.32
N THR A 383 6.43 -14.44 9.09
CA THR A 383 7.15 -13.20 8.74
C THR A 383 6.71 -12.57 7.41
N SER A 384 5.46 -12.70 6.98
CA SER A 384 5.07 -12.21 5.67
C SER A 384 4.11 -11.03 5.72
N ASN A 385 4.29 -10.07 4.81
CA ASN A 385 3.31 -9.04 4.50
C ASN A 385 2.24 -9.55 3.53
N SER A 386 2.30 -10.82 3.13
CA SER A 386 1.52 -11.39 2.05
C SER A 386 0.05 -11.47 2.39
N ALA A 387 -0.81 -11.17 1.41
CA ALA A 387 -2.22 -11.47 1.48
C ALA A 387 -2.50 -12.96 1.29
N PHE A 388 -1.59 -13.66 0.60
CA PHE A 388 -1.69 -15.08 0.34
C PHE A 388 -0.33 -15.75 0.55
N THR A 389 -0.32 -16.86 1.27
CA THR A 389 0.83 -17.77 1.24
C THR A 389 0.61 -18.81 0.17
N PHE A 390 1.51 -18.87 -0.77
CA PHE A 390 1.60 -19.99 -1.71
C PHE A 390 2.63 -20.98 -1.18
N SER A 391 2.21 -21.75 -0.19
CA SER A 391 2.84 -23.03 0.08
C SER A 391 2.12 -24.09 -0.75
N ALA A 392 2.67 -25.29 -0.86
CA ALA A 392 2.03 -26.46 -1.47
C ALA A 392 0.62 -26.78 -0.86
N THR A 393 0.22 -26.10 0.19
CA THR A 393 -1.06 -26.23 0.90
C THR A 393 -2.07 -25.13 0.57
N SER A 394 -1.71 -24.11 -0.25
CA SER A 394 -2.59 -22.99 -0.64
C SER A 394 -3.22 -22.26 0.57
N ALA A 395 -2.48 -22.11 1.66
CA ALA A 395 -2.96 -21.44 2.85
C ALA A 395 -3.11 -19.93 2.60
N THR A 396 -4.25 -19.35 2.97
CA THR A 396 -4.49 -17.91 2.96
C THR A 396 -4.07 -17.30 4.29
N GLU A 397 -3.53 -16.09 4.25
CA GLU A 397 -3.23 -15.31 5.45
C GLU A 397 -4.39 -14.39 5.84
N THR A 398 -4.33 -13.80 7.01
CA THR A 398 -5.44 -13.02 7.55
C THR A 398 -5.79 -11.78 6.72
N PRO A 399 -4.86 -11.03 6.07
CA PRO A 399 -5.19 -9.93 5.19
C PRO A 399 -6.15 -10.30 4.04
N TYR A 400 -6.06 -11.53 3.52
CA TYR A 400 -7.01 -12.03 2.52
C TYR A 400 -8.46 -11.94 3.00
N TYR A 401 -8.73 -12.36 4.23
CA TYR A 401 -10.08 -12.31 4.80
C TYR A 401 -10.55 -10.86 4.99
N GLY A 402 -9.63 -9.96 5.32
CA GLY A 402 -9.90 -8.53 5.35
C GLY A 402 -10.37 -8.00 3.99
N TYR A 403 -9.63 -8.30 2.93
CA TYR A 403 -10.00 -7.91 1.56
C TYR A 403 -11.29 -8.57 1.09
N LEU A 404 -11.49 -9.86 1.42
CA LEU A 404 -12.72 -10.58 1.08
C LEU A 404 -13.97 -9.94 1.74
N LEU A 405 -13.83 -9.37 2.94
CA LEU A 405 -14.89 -8.63 3.62
C LEU A 405 -15.03 -7.21 3.07
N ALA A 406 -13.93 -6.50 2.84
CA ALA A 406 -13.94 -5.18 2.22
C ALA A 406 -14.61 -5.20 0.84
N SER A 407 -14.41 -6.27 0.06
CA SER A 407 -15.01 -6.42 -1.27
C SER A 407 -16.54 -6.46 -1.27
N LYS A 408 -17.18 -6.70 -0.12
CA LYS A 408 -18.64 -6.62 -0.01
C LYS A 408 -19.15 -5.18 -0.13
N LEU A 409 -18.30 -4.19 0.19
CA LEU A 409 -18.58 -2.76 0.10
C LEU A 409 -17.89 -2.11 -1.09
N ALA A 410 -16.62 -2.44 -1.31
CA ALA A 410 -15.76 -1.81 -2.30
C ALA A 410 -15.92 -2.44 -3.70
N ARG A 411 -17.15 -2.47 -4.20
CA ARG A 411 -17.46 -2.93 -5.56
C ARG A 411 -17.13 -1.83 -6.58
N PRO A 412 -16.75 -2.19 -7.81
CA PRO A 412 -16.61 -1.20 -8.89
C PRO A 412 -17.85 -0.28 -8.98
N HIS A 413 -17.59 1.02 -9.02
CA HIS A 413 -18.63 2.07 -9.14
C HIS A 413 -19.62 2.20 -7.96
N ALA A 414 -19.40 1.52 -6.84
CA ALA A 414 -20.17 1.72 -5.63
C ALA A 414 -19.96 3.13 -5.06
N LEU A 415 -20.93 3.62 -4.30
CA LEU A 415 -20.79 4.86 -3.52
C LEU A 415 -20.39 4.49 -2.09
N LEU A 416 -19.13 4.68 -1.74
CA LEU A 416 -18.56 4.30 -0.45
C LEU A 416 -18.33 5.54 0.43
N GLY A 417 -18.74 5.48 1.68
CA GLY A 417 -18.50 6.53 2.67
C GLY A 417 -18.46 5.98 4.08
N THR A 418 -18.18 6.84 5.04
CA THR A 418 -18.26 6.49 6.47
C THR A 418 -19.70 6.50 6.96
N LEU A 419 -19.97 5.72 8.02
CA LEU A 419 -21.27 5.68 8.71
C LEU A 419 -21.07 6.12 10.16
N ALA A 420 -21.92 6.99 10.66
CA ALA A 420 -21.88 7.39 12.06
C ALA A 420 -22.39 6.25 12.97
N THR A 421 -21.70 6.00 14.07
CA THR A 421 -22.09 5.05 15.13
C THR A 421 -22.03 5.72 16.49
N SER A 422 -22.65 5.11 17.51
CA SER A 422 -22.59 5.59 18.90
C SER A 422 -21.21 5.52 19.53
N ASP A 423 -20.30 4.72 18.97
CA ASP A 423 -18.93 4.55 19.45
C ASP A 423 -17.91 4.69 18.33
N PRO A 424 -17.63 5.90 17.87
CA PRO A 424 -16.62 6.14 16.83
C PRO A 424 -15.19 6.02 17.33
N SER A 425 -14.97 5.90 18.65
CA SER A 425 -13.62 5.75 19.22
C SER A 425 -13.09 4.32 19.08
N ASP A 426 -13.95 3.33 19.17
CA ASP A 426 -13.57 1.93 19.15
C ASP A 426 -14.06 1.20 17.88
N VAL A 427 -14.96 1.81 17.10
CA VAL A 427 -15.51 1.19 15.90
C VAL A 427 -15.30 2.09 14.68
N LEU A 428 -14.59 1.55 13.68
CA LEU A 428 -14.60 2.11 12.33
C LEU A 428 -15.81 1.56 11.59
N SER A 429 -16.50 2.42 10.86
CA SER A 429 -17.74 2.05 10.20
C SER A 429 -17.86 2.69 8.83
N PHE A 430 -18.27 1.86 7.87
CA PHE A 430 -18.41 2.25 6.48
C PHE A 430 -19.76 1.81 5.94
N GLN A 431 -20.27 2.55 4.96
CA GLN A 431 -21.49 2.23 4.23
C GLN A 431 -21.26 2.33 2.73
N SER A 432 -21.96 1.51 1.98
CA SER A 432 -21.87 1.51 0.54
C SER A 432 -23.24 1.33 -0.10
N ALA A 433 -23.53 2.15 -1.12
CA ALA A 433 -24.60 1.88 -2.07
C ALA A 433 -23.99 1.18 -3.29
N LEU A 434 -24.41 -0.07 -3.51
CA LEU A 434 -23.85 -0.93 -4.55
C LEU A 434 -24.53 -0.67 -5.91
N PRO A 435 -23.86 -0.93 -7.03
CA PRO A 435 -24.42 -0.68 -8.38
C PRO A 435 -25.70 -1.48 -8.69
N ASP A 436 -25.90 -2.59 -7.99
CA ASP A 436 -27.10 -3.44 -8.13
C ASP A 436 -28.27 -3.01 -7.25
N GLY A 437 -28.16 -1.87 -6.58
CA GLY A 437 -29.19 -1.29 -5.71
C GLY A 437 -29.18 -1.79 -4.27
N ARG A 438 -28.32 -2.75 -3.94
CA ARG A 438 -28.13 -3.20 -2.56
C ARG A 438 -27.32 -2.18 -1.75
N HIS A 439 -27.47 -2.26 -0.43
CA HIS A 439 -26.66 -1.50 0.52
C HIS A 439 -25.85 -2.43 1.39
N ALA A 440 -24.65 -2.01 1.73
CA ALA A 440 -23.78 -2.74 2.63
C ALA A 440 -23.20 -1.82 3.72
N VAL A 441 -22.96 -2.39 4.89
CA VAL A 441 -22.31 -1.72 6.03
C VAL A 441 -21.24 -2.64 6.55
N ALA A 442 -20.05 -2.08 6.81
CA ALA A 442 -18.96 -2.77 7.53
C ALA A 442 -18.72 -2.06 8.87
N LEU A 443 -18.60 -2.85 9.91
CA LEU A 443 -18.32 -2.43 11.28
C LEU A 443 -17.05 -3.17 11.73
N LEU A 444 -15.99 -2.40 12.05
CA LEU A 444 -14.72 -2.93 12.54
C LEU A 444 -14.56 -2.51 13.99
N ASN A 445 -14.72 -3.44 14.92
CA ASN A 445 -14.36 -3.20 16.31
C ASN A 445 -12.84 -3.28 16.46
N ILE A 446 -12.20 -2.11 16.54
CA ILE A 446 -10.75 -1.97 16.69
C ILE A 446 -10.29 -1.94 18.16
N ASN A 447 -11.22 -2.12 19.11
CA ASN A 447 -10.87 -2.36 20.50
C ASN A 447 -10.41 -3.81 20.65
N THR A 448 -9.16 -3.98 21.09
CA THR A 448 -8.51 -5.30 21.18
C THR A 448 -8.91 -6.08 22.44
N ARG A 449 -9.68 -5.48 23.36
CA ARG A 449 -9.93 -6.03 24.70
C ARG A 449 -11.40 -6.30 25.00
N SER A 450 -12.30 -5.55 24.35
CA SER A 450 -13.71 -5.60 24.72
C SER A 450 -14.64 -5.61 23.51
N ALA A 451 -15.74 -6.33 23.68
CA ALA A 451 -16.86 -6.22 22.75
C ALA A 451 -17.49 -4.82 22.85
N GLN A 452 -17.95 -4.30 21.72
CA GLN A 452 -18.63 -3.01 21.63
C GLN A 452 -20.05 -3.21 21.13
N THR A 453 -21.01 -2.55 21.80
CA THR A 453 -22.38 -2.52 21.30
C THR A 453 -22.64 -1.13 20.71
N VAL A 454 -22.87 -1.09 19.39
CA VAL A 454 -23.09 0.16 18.66
C VAL A 454 -24.50 0.29 18.15
N THR A 455 -24.99 1.52 18.17
CA THR A 455 -26.24 1.92 17.52
C THR A 455 -25.93 2.91 16.40
N PHE A 456 -26.90 3.11 15.54
CA PHE A 456 -26.81 4.06 14.44
C PHE A 456 -27.63 5.30 14.78
N PRO A 457 -27.03 6.47 15.10
CA PRO A 457 -27.76 7.70 15.42
C PRO A 457 -28.55 8.24 14.23
N VAL A 458 -28.14 7.87 13.02
CA VAL A 458 -28.92 8.08 11.79
C VAL A 458 -29.24 6.70 11.23
N ALA A 459 -30.43 6.51 10.69
CA ALA A 459 -30.84 5.24 10.13
C ALA A 459 -29.79 4.75 9.11
N ALA A 460 -29.20 3.60 9.40
CA ALA A 460 -28.34 2.93 8.43
C ALA A 460 -29.17 2.62 7.15
N PRO A 461 -28.55 2.63 5.97
CA PRO A 461 -29.26 2.36 4.71
C PRO A 461 -29.62 0.88 4.54
N LEU A 462 -29.95 0.21 5.64
CA LEU A 462 -30.27 -1.21 5.71
C LEU A 462 -31.76 -1.41 5.91
N SER A 463 -32.37 -2.32 5.16
CA SER A 463 -33.80 -2.64 5.27
C SER A 463 -34.03 -4.14 5.02
N GLY A 464 -35.10 -4.66 5.59
CA GLY A 464 -35.53 -6.05 5.37
C GLY A 464 -34.58 -7.09 5.93
N ALA A 465 -34.42 -8.20 5.20
CA ALA A 465 -33.47 -9.26 5.51
C ALA A 465 -32.06 -8.84 5.13
N LEU A 466 -31.09 -9.22 5.95
CA LEU A 466 -29.68 -8.88 5.77
C LEU A 466 -28.85 -10.17 5.76
N ASN A 467 -27.97 -10.28 4.77
CA ASN A 467 -26.88 -11.24 4.81
C ASN A 467 -25.77 -10.70 5.72
N THR A 468 -25.14 -11.57 6.47
CA THR A 468 -24.06 -11.21 7.40
C THR A 468 -22.81 -12.02 7.14
N TRP A 469 -21.68 -11.36 7.29
CA TRP A 469 -20.35 -11.97 7.31
C TRP A 469 -19.60 -11.42 8.51
N SER A 470 -18.97 -12.29 9.28
CA SER A 470 -18.17 -11.87 10.42
C SER A 470 -16.84 -12.60 10.50
N TYR A 471 -15.85 -11.90 11.02
CA TYR A 471 -14.52 -12.39 11.30
C TYR A 471 -14.06 -11.84 12.66
N SER A 472 -13.53 -12.70 13.52
CA SER A 472 -13.08 -12.27 14.85
C SER A 472 -11.91 -13.11 15.38
N ALA A 473 -11.22 -12.58 16.38
CA ALA A 473 -10.00 -13.11 16.99
C ALA A 473 -10.12 -14.50 17.64
N GLY A 474 -11.29 -15.06 17.76
CA GLY A 474 -11.52 -16.31 18.51
C GLY A 474 -10.84 -17.58 18.00
N LYS A 475 -10.02 -17.50 16.92
CA LYS A 475 -9.31 -18.65 16.36
C LYS A 475 -7.92 -18.25 15.88
N GLN A 476 -6.93 -18.60 16.64
CA GLN A 476 -5.51 -18.22 16.48
C GLN A 476 -4.76 -18.91 15.34
N ASN A 477 -5.40 -19.67 14.49
CA ASN A 477 -4.72 -20.34 13.38
C ASN A 477 -5.23 -19.76 12.05
N PRO A 478 -4.40 -19.04 11.28
CA PRO A 478 -4.78 -18.51 9.97
C PRO A 478 -5.36 -19.58 9.03
N ALA A 479 -4.82 -20.79 9.06
CA ALA A 479 -5.32 -21.92 8.28
C ALA A 479 -6.74 -22.36 8.65
N ASN A 480 -7.24 -21.95 9.83
CA ASN A 480 -8.58 -22.26 10.35
C ASN A 480 -9.45 -21.00 10.52
N SER A 481 -8.97 -19.83 10.11
CA SER A 481 -9.77 -18.62 10.14
C SER A 481 -10.86 -18.72 9.09
N THR A 482 -12.10 -18.76 9.53
CA THR A 482 -13.25 -18.80 8.63
C THR A 482 -14.13 -17.58 8.84
N ILE A 483 -14.58 -17.00 7.72
CA ILE A 483 -15.66 -16.03 7.78
C ILE A 483 -16.94 -16.78 8.14
N VAL A 484 -17.59 -16.36 9.23
CA VAL A 484 -18.89 -16.89 9.62
C VAL A 484 -19.96 -16.13 8.82
N THR A 485 -20.77 -16.88 8.11
CA THR A 485 -21.91 -16.34 7.33
C THR A 485 -23.21 -16.61 8.04
N GLY A 486 -24.18 -15.72 7.88
CA GLY A 486 -25.52 -15.85 8.48
C GLY A 486 -26.50 -14.87 7.87
N THR A 487 -27.65 -14.77 8.51
CA THR A 487 -28.71 -13.80 8.18
C THR A 487 -29.25 -13.15 9.43
N THR A 488 -29.69 -11.91 9.30
CA THR A 488 -30.42 -11.17 10.33
C THR A 488 -31.45 -10.26 9.67
N SER A 489 -32.08 -9.36 10.40
CA SER A 489 -32.95 -8.35 9.84
C SER A 489 -32.57 -6.95 10.32
N ALA A 490 -32.90 -5.94 9.54
CA ALA A 490 -32.70 -4.56 9.94
C ALA A 490 -33.44 -4.21 11.25
N SER A 491 -34.61 -4.81 11.49
CA SER A 491 -35.35 -4.65 12.75
C SER A 491 -34.64 -5.28 13.95
N ALA A 492 -33.96 -6.40 13.76
CA ALA A 492 -33.23 -7.08 14.84
C ALA A 492 -32.02 -6.27 15.33
N ILE A 493 -31.41 -5.47 14.47
CA ILE A 493 -30.26 -4.62 14.79
C ILE A 493 -30.62 -3.16 15.09
N ALA A 494 -31.90 -2.79 15.03
CA ALA A 494 -32.34 -1.41 15.26
C ALA A 494 -32.01 -0.90 16.67
N GLY A 495 -31.98 -1.78 17.67
CA GLY A 495 -31.60 -1.48 19.05
C GLY A 495 -30.08 -1.51 19.29
N GLY A 496 -29.30 -1.86 18.32
CA GLY A 496 -27.86 -1.98 18.38
C GLY A 496 -27.34 -3.37 17.96
N ILE A 497 -26.07 -3.41 17.65
CA ILE A 497 -25.33 -4.63 17.30
C ILE A 497 -24.09 -4.76 18.18
N THR A 498 -23.90 -5.94 18.77
CA THR A 498 -22.72 -6.24 19.57
C THR A 498 -21.64 -6.86 18.68
N LEU A 499 -20.48 -6.22 18.67
CA LEU A 499 -19.28 -6.60 17.90
C LEU A 499 -18.26 -7.19 18.89
N PRO A 500 -17.80 -8.43 18.74
CA PRO A 500 -16.70 -8.94 19.53
C PRO A 500 -15.46 -8.04 19.46
N ALA A 501 -14.55 -8.15 20.44
CA ALA A 501 -13.24 -7.51 20.33
C ALA A 501 -12.53 -7.99 19.05
N GLU A 502 -11.74 -7.11 18.43
CA GLU A 502 -10.98 -7.42 17.20
C GLU A 502 -11.83 -8.14 16.16
N SER A 503 -12.91 -7.52 15.73
CA SER A 503 -13.83 -8.16 14.79
C SER A 503 -14.24 -7.27 13.63
N ILE A 504 -14.57 -7.92 12.53
CA ILE A 504 -15.23 -7.30 11.36
C ILE A 504 -16.61 -7.91 11.24
N THR A 505 -17.63 -7.09 11.10
CA THR A 505 -18.99 -7.51 10.77
C THR A 505 -19.45 -6.75 9.54
N VAL A 506 -19.87 -7.47 8.52
CA VAL A 506 -20.47 -6.91 7.31
C VAL A 506 -21.94 -7.29 7.27
N LEU A 507 -22.78 -6.32 6.97
CA LEU A 507 -24.22 -6.44 6.79
C LEU A 507 -24.56 -5.98 5.38
N GLN A 508 -25.37 -6.76 4.66
CA GLN A 508 -25.79 -6.38 3.29
C GLN A 508 -27.25 -6.73 3.08
N THR A 509 -28.01 -5.83 2.47
CA THR A 509 -29.38 -6.10 2.04
C THR A 509 -29.41 -7.26 1.04
N GLY A 510 -30.48 -8.06 1.09
CA GLY A 510 -30.69 -9.20 0.22
C GLY A 510 -30.86 -8.85 -1.27
#